data_c55ae807ff84aa9ecde2b8365f044a06
#
_entry.id   c55ae807ff84aa9ecde2b8365f044a06
#
_cell.length_a   1.000
_cell.length_b   1.000
_cell.length_c   1.000
_cell.angle_alpha   90.00
_cell.angle_beta   90.00
_cell.angle_gamma   90.00
#
_symmetry.space_group_name_H-M   'P 1'
#
loop_
_entity.id
_entity.type
_entity.pdbx_description
1 polymer ?
#
loop_
_entity_poly.entity_id
_entity_poly.type
_entity_poly.pdbx_seq_one_letter_code
_entity_poly.pdbx_strand_id
1 'polypeptide(L)'
;MREESVEEQVQWILSYMQRGSVDIWKENIMEELELEEIEYESADEFLIGLKKKFGRGEEESVKAAELRKLKQGGRTMEEFLQEFKRAARGSEYEGRPLVEEFKREMNRGIRRKLIEVENPLASIEQWYRRAMALDRNWRESKREEERLQGKKKTVGGAPKQEQRQNMP
;
A
#
# COMPACT_ATOMS: atom_id res chain seq x y z
N MET A 1 51.85 -9.68 9.08
CA MET A 1 50.53 -9.05 8.85
C MET A 1 49.82 -9.00 10.17
N ARG A 2 49.41 -7.81 10.62
CA ARG A 2 48.66 -7.67 11.85
C ARG A 2 47.23 -8.09 11.57
N GLU A 3 46.72 -9.12 12.22
CA GLU A 3 45.29 -9.42 12.16
C GLU A 3 44.55 -8.27 12.87
N GLU A 4 43.68 -7.58 12.14
CA GLU A 4 42.83 -6.51 12.73
C GLU A 4 41.91 -7.17 13.74
N SER A 5 41.77 -6.56 14.91
CA SER A 5 40.83 -7.02 15.92
C SER A 5 39.40 -6.88 15.43
N VAL A 6 38.47 -7.64 15.99
CA VAL A 6 37.03 -7.52 15.66
C VAL A 6 36.53 -6.10 15.88
N GLU A 7 37.00 -5.44 16.95
CA GLU A 7 36.68 -4.05 17.27
C GLU A 7 37.16 -3.09 16.17
N GLU A 8 38.40 -3.24 15.69
CA GLU A 8 38.94 -2.43 14.61
C GLU A 8 38.11 -2.60 13.31
N GLN A 9 37.68 -3.83 13.01
CA GLN A 9 36.82 -4.13 11.86
C GLN A 9 35.42 -3.50 12.01
N VAL A 10 34.81 -3.58 13.20
CA VAL A 10 33.53 -2.96 13.49
C VAL A 10 33.60 -1.43 13.41
N GLN A 11 34.65 -0.81 13.98
CA GLN A 11 34.88 0.62 13.89
C GLN A 11 35.07 1.07 12.43
N TRP A 12 35.77 0.26 11.64
CA TRP A 12 35.94 0.53 10.22
C TRP A 12 34.59 0.51 9.47
N ILE A 13 33.74 -0.50 9.69
CA ILE A 13 32.38 -0.57 9.12
C ILE A 13 31.56 0.66 9.54
N LEU A 14 31.57 1.02 10.82
CA LEU A 14 30.86 2.19 11.32
C LEU A 14 31.32 3.50 10.69
N SER A 15 32.59 3.60 10.28
CA SER A 15 33.12 4.82 9.64
C SER A 15 32.48 5.12 8.28
N TYR A 16 31.97 4.10 7.58
CA TYR A 16 31.26 4.26 6.31
C TYR A 16 29.79 4.62 6.44
N MET A 17 29.24 4.46 7.65
CA MET A 17 27.84 4.78 7.90
C MET A 17 27.69 6.29 8.12
N GLN A 18 27.01 6.97 7.22
CA GLN A 18 26.81 8.42 7.26
C GLN A 18 25.35 8.78 7.00
N ARG A 19 24.84 9.70 7.80
CA ARG A 19 23.56 10.42 7.71
C ARG A 19 22.33 9.79 8.38
N GLY A 20 21.59 10.65 9.06
CA GLY A 20 20.25 10.44 9.59
C GLY A 20 20.22 9.77 10.96
N SER A 21 19.21 8.92 11.18
CA SER A 21 19.04 8.19 12.46
C SER A 21 20.18 7.22 12.78
N VAL A 22 21.04 6.96 11.81
CA VAL A 22 22.23 6.12 11.94
C VAL A 22 23.30 6.81 12.79
N ASP A 23 23.42 8.13 12.76
CA ASP A 23 24.49 8.86 13.45
C ASP A 23 24.40 8.69 14.97
N ILE A 24 23.22 8.86 15.55
CA ILE A 24 23.00 8.71 17.01
C ILE A 24 23.26 7.25 17.44
N TRP A 25 22.80 6.29 16.65
CA TRP A 25 23.03 4.87 16.95
C TRP A 25 24.51 4.51 16.86
N LYS A 26 25.22 5.03 15.86
CA LYS A 26 26.66 4.85 15.68
C LYS A 26 27.44 5.38 16.88
N GLU A 27 27.11 6.58 17.34
CA GLU A 27 27.74 7.17 18.51
C GLU A 27 27.55 6.30 19.77
N ASN A 28 26.35 5.80 20.00
CA ASN A 28 26.06 4.89 21.10
C ASN A 28 26.86 3.58 21.01
N ILE A 29 26.91 2.95 19.83
CA ILE A 29 27.68 1.70 19.64
C ILE A 29 29.19 1.93 19.82
N MET A 30 29.71 3.06 19.34
CA MET A 30 31.12 3.40 19.56
C MET A 30 31.45 3.60 21.05
N GLU A 31 30.56 4.25 21.79
CA GLU A 31 30.68 4.43 23.22
C GLU A 31 30.59 3.09 23.97
N GLU A 32 29.64 2.23 23.65
CA GLU A 32 29.48 0.90 24.24
C GLU A 32 30.68 -0.03 23.94
N LEU A 33 31.31 0.07 22.75
CA LEU A 33 32.53 -0.64 22.40
C LEU A 33 33.76 -0.10 23.21
N GLU A 34 33.88 1.22 23.38
CA GLU A 34 34.95 1.83 24.14
C GLU A 34 34.86 1.51 25.66
N LEU A 35 33.65 1.30 26.16
CA LEU A 35 33.37 0.90 27.53
C LEU A 35 33.44 -0.60 27.80
N GLU A 36 33.73 -1.39 26.76
CA GLU A 36 33.70 -2.88 26.80
C GLU A 36 32.33 -3.44 27.26
N GLU A 37 31.25 -2.68 27.06
CA GLU A 37 29.89 -3.12 27.42
C GLU A 37 29.29 -4.12 26.42
N ILE A 38 29.76 -4.08 25.17
CA ILE A 38 29.41 -5.02 24.13
C ILE A 38 30.66 -5.61 23.47
N GLU A 39 30.62 -6.92 23.26
CA GLU A 39 31.61 -7.66 22.49
C GLU A 39 30.93 -8.39 21.34
N TYR A 40 31.57 -8.36 20.18
CA TYR A 40 31.16 -9.15 19.02
C TYR A 40 32.18 -10.27 18.81
N GLU A 41 31.67 -11.48 18.62
CA GLU A 41 32.54 -12.64 18.30
C GLU A 41 33.22 -12.50 16.93
N SER A 42 32.56 -11.77 16.01
CA SER A 42 33.10 -11.51 14.67
C SER A 42 32.46 -10.26 14.05
N ALA A 43 33.13 -9.68 13.05
CA ALA A 43 32.55 -8.61 12.22
C ALA A 43 31.28 -9.05 11.47
N ASP A 44 31.15 -10.34 11.13
CA ASP A 44 29.94 -10.90 10.50
C ASP A 44 28.74 -10.87 11.45
N GLU A 45 28.92 -11.15 12.73
CA GLU A 45 27.87 -11.03 13.75
C GLU A 45 27.36 -9.58 13.85
N PHE A 46 28.26 -8.63 13.87
CA PHE A 46 27.92 -7.21 13.85
C PHE A 46 27.12 -6.85 12.57
N LEU A 47 27.55 -7.30 11.39
CA LEU A 47 26.87 -7.06 10.14
C LEU A 47 25.46 -7.70 10.09
N ILE A 48 25.28 -8.88 10.69
CA ILE A 48 23.96 -9.52 10.83
C ILE A 48 23.04 -8.68 11.72
N GLY A 49 23.55 -8.20 12.87
CA GLY A 49 22.84 -7.30 13.77
C GLY A 49 22.44 -5.97 13.10
N LEU A 50 23.38 -5.39 12.35
CA LEU A 50 23.17 -4.18 11.55
C LEU A 50 22.08 -4.37 10.50
N LYS A 51 22.15 -5.45 9.73
CA LYS A 51 21.15 -5.82 8.73
C LYS A 51 19.76 -6.05 9.33
N LYS A 52 19.71 -6.66 10.52
CA LYS A 52 18.47 -6.88 11.27
C LYS A 52 17.86 -5.57 11.76
N LYS A 53 18.69 -4.61 12.16
CA LYS A 53 18.23 -3.32 12.70
C LYS A 53 17.81 -2.33 11.61
N PHE A 54 18.62 -2.17 10.57
CA PHE A 54 18.43 -1.16 9.54
C PHE A 54 17.84 -1.73 8.22
N GLY A 55 18.08 -2.99 7.91
CA GLY A 55 17.51 -3.63 6.73
C GLY A 55 15.99 -3.74 6.79
N ARG A 56 15.42 -3.91 7.98
CA ARG A 56 13.96 -3.86 8.16
C ARG A 56 13.39 -2.46 7.91
N GLY A 57 14.07 -1.42 8.36
CA GLY A 57 13.63 -0.04 8.16
C GLY A 57 13.63 0.38 6.69
N GLU A 58 14.58 -0.10 5.89
CA GLU A 58 14.56 0.12 4.44
C GLU A 58 13.41 -0.61 3.75
N GLU A 59 13.20 -1.88 4.10
CA GLU A 59 12.12 -2.69 3.53
C GLU A 59 10.74 -2.11 3.93
N GLU A 60 10.56 -1.74 5.20
CA GLU A 60 9.36 -1.09 5.72
C GLU A 60 9.11 0.26 5.03
N SER A 61 10.15 1.05 4.80
CA SER A 61 10.07 2.34 4.09
C SER A 61 9.69 2.17 2.63
N VAL A 62 10.25 1.16 1.94
CA VAL A 62 9.88 0.82 0.56
C VAL A 62 8.43 0.36 0.49
N LYS A 63 7.98 -0.50 1.40
CA LYS A 63 6.58 -0.96 1.47
C LYS A 63 5.61 0.17 1.79
N ALA A 64 5.96 1.07 2.68
CA ALA A 64 5.18 2.26 2.95
C ALA A 64 5.07 3.18 1.72
N ALA A 65 6.15 3.31 0.94
CA ALA A 65 6.15 4.08 -0.30
C ALA A 65 5.32 3.39 -1.41
N GLU A 66 5.38 2.06 -1.51
CA GLU A 66 4.52 1.27 -2.40
C GLU A 66 3.05 1.46 -2.04
N LEU A 67 2.71 1.37 -0.75
CA LEU A 67 1.35 1.56 -0.25
C LEU A 67 0.80 2.93 -0.65
N ARG A 68 1.57 4.00 -0.47
CA ARG A 68 1.18 5.38 -0.83
C ARG A 68 1.02 5.63 -2.33
N LYS A 69 1.60 4.79 -3.18
CA LYS A 69 1.48 4.89 -4.64
C LYS A 69 0.29 4.10 -5.19
N LEU A 70 -0.28 3.20 -4.39
CA LEU A 70 -1.43 2.41 -4.81
C LEU A 70 -2.64 3.32 -5.01
N LYS A 71 -3.39 3.08 -6.08
CA LYS A 71 -4.69 3.71 -6.36
C LYS A 71 -5.65 2.64 -6.84
N GLN A 72 -6.88 2.68 -6.40
CA GLN A 72 -7.89 1.75 -6.92
C GLN A 72 -8.07 1.93 -8.44
N GLY A 73 -8.23 3.16 -8.91
CA GLY A 73 -8.41 3.45 -10.33
C GLY A 73 -9.62 2.72 -10.92
N GLY A 74 -9.43 2.10 -12.09
CA GLY A 74 -10.46 1.31 -12.77
C GLY A 74 -10.64 -0.11 -12.26
N ARG A 75 -9.80 -0.57 -11.32
CA ARG A 75 -9.83 -1.94 -10.77
C ARG A 75 -11.04 -2.16 -9.87
N THR A 76 -11.42 -3.43 -9.71
CA THR A 76 -12.39 -3.80 -8.69
C THR A 76 -11.79 -3.55 -7.30
N MET A 77 -12.65 -3.37 -6.30
CA MET A 77 -12.19 -3.25 -4.92
C MET A 77 -11.46 -4.52 -4.45
N GLU A 78 -11.87 -5.68 -4.95
CA GLU A 78 -11.23 -6.96 -4.63
C GLU A 78 -9.77 -7.02 -5.12
N GLU A 79 -9.52 -6.65 -6.39
CA GLU A 79 -8.16 -6.58 -6.96
C GLU A 79 -7.30 -5.56 -6.22
N PHE A 80 -7.85 -4.38 -5.96
CA PHE A 80 -7.15 -3.33 -5.20
C PHE A 80 -6.80 -3.79 -3.79
N LEU A 81 -7.72 -4.46 -3.08
CA LEU A 81 -7.49 -4.95 -1.73
C LEU A 81 -6.40 -6.02 -1.64
N GLN A 82 -6.27 -6.87 -2.65
CA GLN A 82 -5.19 -7.87 -2.68
C GLN A 82 -3.82 -7.20 -2.68
N GLU A 83 -3.62 -6.18 -3.52
CA GLU A 83 -2.37 -5.43 -3.57
C GLU A 83 -2.16 -4.57 -2.32
N PHE A 84 -3.20 -3.89 -1.86
CA PHE A 84 -3.16 -3.06 -0.66
C PHE A 84 -2.76 -3.87 0.58
N LYS A 85 -3.38 -5.02 0.81
CA LYS A 85 -3.04 -5.92 1.92
C LYS A 85 -1.61 -6.46 1.83
N ARG A 86 -1.12 -6.73 0.62
CA ARG A 86 0.26 -7.16 0.40
C ARG A 86 1.26 -6.07 0.77
N ALA A 87 1.03 -4.84 0.32
CA ALA A 87 1.88 -3.70 0.65
C ALA A 87 1.79 -3.34 2.15
N ALA A 88 0.59 -3.43 2.74
CA ALA A 88 0.37 -3.13 4.15
C ALA A 88 1.14 -4.08 5.10
N ARG A 89 1.26 -5.36 4.76
CA ARG A 89 1.98 -6.36 5.60
C ARG A 89 3.45 -6.02 5.81
N GLY A 90 4.08 -5.36 4.85
CA GLY A 90 5.49 -4.99 4.94
C GLY A 90 5.71 -3.53 5.35
N SER A 91 4.63 -2.78 5.62
CA SER A 91 4.69 -1.39 6.06
C SER A 91 4.49 -1.30 7.57
N GLU A 92 4.96 -0.21 8.17
CA GLU A 92 4.70 0.10 9.59
C GLU A 92 3.28 0.61 9.85
N TYR A 93 2.44 0.67 8.81
CA TYR A 93 1.08 1.17 8.95
C TYR A 93 0.16 0.13 9.60
N GLU A 94 -0.32 0.46 10.79
CA GLU A 94 -1.30 -0.33 11.53
C GLU A 94 -2.43 0.57 12.06
N GLY A 95 -3.55 -0.03 12.38
CA GLY A 95 -4.67 0.67 13.00
C GLY A 95 -5.15 1.89 12.21
N ARG A 96 -5.24 3.03 12.86
CA ARG A 96 -5.78 4.27 12.28
C ARG A 96 -4.98 4.80 11.08
N PRO A 97 -3.64 4.84 11.11
CA PRO A 97 -2.84 5.24 9.94
C PRO A 97 -3.13 4.40 8.70
N LEU A 98 -3.29 3.08 8.85
CA LEU A 98 -3.62 2.19 7.75
C LEU A 98 -5.02 2.48 7.17
N VAL A 99 -6.00 2.78 8.02
CA VAL A 99 -7.35 3.19 7.59
C VAL A 99 -7.28 4.49 6.78
N GLU A 100 -6.50 5.48 7.20
CA GLU A 100 -6.38 6.74 6.48
C GLU A 100 -5.70 6.56 5.11
N GLU A 101 -4.67 5.70 5.00
CA GLU A 101 -4.09 5.35 3.70
C GLU A 101 -5.11 4.65 2.81
N PHE A 102 -5.86 3.67 3.33
CA PHE A 102 -6.91 2.99 2.58
C PHE A 102 -7.97 3.95 2.03
N LYS A 103 -8.42 4.90 2.85
CA LYS A 103 -9.37 5.95 2.43
C LYS A 103 -8.82 6.82 1.32
N ARG A 104 -7.51 7.15 1.38
CA ARG A 104 -6.86 8.02 0.40
C ARG A 104 -6.77 7.38 -0.97
N GLU A 105 -6.53 6.07 -1.00
CA GLU A 105 -6.22 5.34 -2.22
C GLU A 105 -7.44 4.74 -2.93
N MET A 106 -8.58 4.63 -2.24
CA MET A 106 -9.83 4.16 -2.84
C MET A 106 -10.53 5.22 -3.69
N ASN A 107 -11.39 4.79 -4.58
CA ASN A 107 -12.20 5.68 -5.42
C ASN A 107 -13.07 6.62 -4.57
N ARG A 108 -13.14 7.88 -4.99
CA ARG A 108 -13.86 8.95 -4.28
C ARG A 108 -15.33 8.62 -4.01
N GLY A 109 -16.01 7.97 -4.95
CA GLY A 109 -17.42 7.60 -4.80
C GLY A 109 -17.65 6.58 -3.69
N ILE A 110 -16.79 5.56 -3.60
CA ILE A 110 -16.85 4.55 -2.54
C ILE A 110 -16.49 5.19 -1.20
N ARG A 111 -15.41 5.96 -1.15
CA ARG A 111 -14.96 6.66 0.05
C ARG A 111 -16.07 7.54 0.64
N ARG A 112 -16.75 8.34 -0.17
CA ARG A 112 -17.85 9.22 0.26
C ARG A 112 -18.97 8.43 0.92
N LYS A 113 -19.43 7.35 0.30
CA LYS A 113 -20.47 6.48 0.86
C LYS A 113 -20.06 5.78 2.16
N LEU A 114 -18.76 5.45 2.31
CA LEU A 114 -18.25 4.85 3.55
C LEU A 114 -18.17 5.83 4.71
N ILE A 115 -17.93 7.11 4.43
CA ILE A 115 -17.87 8.17 5.46
C ILE A 115 -19.27 8.58 5.92
N GLU A 116 -20.27 8.49 5.04
CA GLU A 116 -21.67 8.84 5.31
C GLU A 116 -22.43 7.80 6.18
N VAL A 117 -21.78 6.71 6.60
CA VAL A 117 -22.40 5.68 7.44
C VAL A 117 -22.59 6.20 8.86
N GLU A 118 -23.80 6.04 9.41
CA GLU A 118 -24.16 6.48 10.77
C GLU A 118 -23.27 5.91 11.88
N ASN A 119 -22.78 4.67 11.70
CA ASN A 119 -21.86 4.03 12.64
C ASN A 119 -20.44 4.07 12.11
N PRO A 120 -19.50 4.77 12.76
CA PRO A 120 -18.11 4.80 12.34
C PRO A 120 -17.50 3.39 12.37
N LEU A 121 -16.85 3.03 11.27
CA LEU A 121 -16.15 1.76 11.14
C LEU A 121 -14.90 1.77 12.04
N ALA A 122 -14.81 0.82 12.96
CA ALA A 122 -13.79 0.81 14.00
C ALA A 122 -12.49 0.12 13.58
N SER A 123 -12.55 -0.86 12.66
CA SER A 123 -11.39 -1.63 12.24
C SER A 123 -11.18 -1.58 10.72
N ILE A 124 -9.93 -1.84 10.29
CA ILE A 124 -9.59 -1.89 8.86
C ILE A 124 -10.37 -3.00 8.13
N GLU A 125 -10.65 -4.12 8.80
CA GLU A 125 -11.42 -5.23 8.24
C GLU A 125 -12.87 -4.83 7.95
N GLN A 126 -13.47 -3.99 8.79
CA GLN A 126 -14.80 -3.43 8.56
C GLN A 126 -14.80 -2.52 7.34
N TRP A 127 -13.75 -1.69 7.18
CA TRP A 127 -13.55 -0.85 6.00
C TRP A 127 -13.44 -1.69 4.73
N TYR A 128 -12.65 -2.76 4.75
CA TYR A 128 -12.48 -3.67 3.60
C TYR A 128 -13.81 -4.30 3.19
N ARG A 129 -14.54 -4.91 4.13
CA ARG A 129 -15.82 -5.58 3.86
C ARG A 129 -16.85 -4.61 3.29
N ARG A 130 -16.95 -3.42 3.85
CA ARG A 130 -17.91 -2.41 3.43
C ARG A 130 -17.57 -1.85 2.05
N ALA A 131 -16.30 -1.59 1.79
CA ALA A 131 -15.81 -1.12 0.50
C ALA A 131 -16.09 -2.14 -0.61
N MET A 132 -15.82 -3.43 -0.37
CA MET A 132 -16.14 -4.50 -1.31
C MET A 132 -17.63 -4.61 -1.63
N ALA A 133 -18.48 -4.53 -0.63
CA ALA A 133 -19.93 -4.57 -0.82
C ALA A 133 -20.43 -3.39 -1.67
N LEU A 134 -19.93 -2.18 -1.39
CA LEU A 134 -20.30 -0.98 -2.15
C LEU A 134 -19.82 -1.03 -3.61
N ASP A 135 -18.59 -1.49 -3.85
CA ASP A 135 -18.06 -1.62 -5.22
C ASP A 135 -18.84 -2.65 -6.03
N ARG A 136 -19.18 -3.79 -5.41
CA ARG A 136 -20.01 -4.83 -6.04
C ARG A 136 -21.38 -4.30 -6.43
N ASN A 137 -22.09 -3.68 -5.51
CA ASN A 137 -23.42 -3.12 -5.74
C ASN A 137 -23.39 -2.06 -6.84
N TRP A 138 -22.36 -1.19 -6.84
CA TRP A 138 -22.21 -0.16 -7.86
C TRP A 138 -21.99 -0.78 -9.25
N ARG A 139 -21.15 -1.81 -9.35
CA ARG A 139 -20.89 -2.50 -10.62
C ARG A 139 -22.11 -3.24 -11.14
N GLU A 140 -22.88 -3.85 -10.25
CA GLU A 140 -24.15 -4.51 -10.60
C GLU A 140 -25.17 -3.50 -11.14
N SER A 141 -25.38 -2.40 -10.41
CA SER A 141 -26.29 -1.33 -10.87
C SER A 141 -25.87 -0.76 -12.22
N LYS A 142 -24.59 -0.53 -12.44
CA LYS A 142 -24.08 -0.03 -13.72
C LYS A 142 -24.34 -1.00 -14.88
N ARG A 143 -24.13 -2.29 -14.68
CA ARG A 143 -24.43 -3.31 -15.68
C ARG A 143 -25.92 -3.36 -16.02
N GLU A 144 -26.77 -3.22 -15.03
CA GLU A 144 -28.21 -3.21 -15.21
C GLU A 144 -28.67 -2.00 -16.01
N GLU A 145 -28.16 -0.81 -15.69
CA GLU A 145 -28.40 0.42 -16.45
C GLU A 145 -27.99 0.29 -17.92
N GLU A 146 -26.80 -0.25 -18.19
CA GLU A 146 -26.30 -0.51 -19.54
C GLU A 146 -27.20 -1.47 -20.32
N ARG A 147 -27.70 -2.53 -19.67
CA ARG A 147 -28.67 -3.47 -20.27
C ARG A 147 -29.99 -2.80 -20.61
N LEU A 148 -30.49 -1.94 -19.74
CA LEU A 148 -31.74 -1.21 -19.97
C LEU A 148 -31.60 -0.16 -21.07
N GLN A 149 -30.47 0.52 -21.16
CA GLN A 149 -30.20 1.48 -22.25
C GLN A 149 -29.96 0.78 -23.57
N GLY A 150 -29.31 -0.37 -23.59
CA GLY A 150 -29.17 -1.21 -24.79
C GLY A 150 -30.49 -1.67 -25.35
N LYS A 151 -31.46 -2.08 -24.52
CA LYS A 151 -32.81 -2.44 -24.91
C LYS A 151 -33.62 -1.28 -25.51
N LYS A 152 -33.42 -0.04 -24.99
CA LYS A 152 -34.10 1.16 -25.54
C LYS A 152 -33.58 1.52 -26.93
N LYS A 153 -32.34 1.29 -27.26
CA LYS A 153 -31.75 1.56 -28.58
C LYS A 153 -32.25 0.57 -29.66
N THR A 154 -32.60 -0.66 -29.30
CA THR A 154 -33.07 -1.67 -30.23
C THR A 154 -34.57 -1.60 -30.54
N VAL A 155 -35.38 -0.95 -29.68
CA VAL A 155 -36.82 -0.77 -29.84
C VAL A 155 -37.17 0.50 -30.63
N GLY A 156 -36.21 1.45 -30.80
CA GLY A 156 -36.44 2.72 -31.50
C GLY A 156 -36.21 2.71 -33.01
N GLY A 157 -35.92 1.57 -33.64
CA GLY A 157 -35.70 1.42 -35.07
C GLY A 157 -36.94 0.89 -35.80
N ALA A 158 -38.02 1.68 -35.87
CA ALA A 158 -39.10 1.37 -36.81
C ALA A 158 -38.62 1.63 -38.25
N PRO A 159 -38.82 0.71 -39.20
CA PRO A 159 -38.42 0.93 -40.56
C PRO A 159 -39.32 2.04 -41.17
N LYS A 160 -38.66 3.09 -41.70
CA LYS A 160 -39.32 4.04 -42.56
C LYS A 160 -39.86 3.29 -43.80
N GLN A 161 -41.16 3.16 -43.92
CA GLN A 161 -41.82 2.77 -45.15
C GLN A 161 -41.56 3.86 -46.20
N GLU A 162 -40.78 3.54 -47.23
CA GLU A 162 -40.74 4.30 -48.46
C GLU A 162 -42.09 4.21 -49.13
N GLN A 163 -42.86 5.28 -49.07
CA GLN A 163 -44.01 5.47 -49.94
C GLN A 163 -43.49 5.72 -51.36
N ARG A 164 -43.52 4.65 -52.21
CA ARG A 164 -43.45 4.82 -53.65
C ARG A 164 -44.73 5.49 -54.10
N GLN A 165 -44.64 6.77 -54.41
CA GLN A 165 -45.68 7.42 -55.20
C GLN A 165 -45.56 6.94 -56.62
N ASN A 166 -46.57 6.10 -57.07
CA ASN A 166 -46.87 5.95 -58.42
C ASN A 166 -47.62 7.17 -58.94
N MET A 167 -47.00 7.90 -59.87
CA MET A 167 -47.70 8.84 -60.70
C MET A 167 -47.99 8.17 -62.07
N PRO A 168 -49.14 8.42 -62.68
CA PRO A 168 -49.57 7.87 -64.01
C PRO A 168 -48.80 8.49 -65.16
#